data_97a8c579ce3df64862d31f3b413e55e9
#
_entry.id   97a8c579ce3df64862d31f3b413e55e9
#
_cell.length_a   1.000
_cell.length_b   1.000
_cell.length_c   1.000
_cell.angle_alpha   90.00
_cell.angle_beta   90.00
_cell.angle_gamma   90.00
#
_symmetry.space_group_name_H-M   'P 1'
#
loop_
_entity.id
_entity.type
_entity.pdbx_description
1 polymer ?
#
loop_
_entity_poly.entity_id
_entity_poly.type
_entity_poly.pdbx_seq_one_letter_code
_entity_poly.pdbx_strand_id
1 'polypeptide(L)'
;MTPFENSLIQHDEESWSATLTTLLRSIHEVDRNATQIWFSFYPLSLFQALEQSDDPETLEQRLLMQGKYYLKDQIDSSHTFLYGHRYWPEVKSAVQQHARAFSAGDSRTLDEQILSVAQQVKADQSLVIGITAVAFMTIRQAGLAAFEAAPGQMLIDKKHARKSPSDVLRERAVDDSQGFLSFLKTVDKKWTVTYDENDDRAKYRLNQMQDLAWGAADDRSRNWREIDPRRVEGPIPVECRSASCGTCWVGVLGGAEKLSDVAAREGKKIKEFGYIETAEAKPLIRLACQAQAQGAVSIVIPPWNGVFGKYLKKSVDNQ
;
A
#
# COMPACT_ATOMS: atom_id res chain seq x y z
N MET A 1 23.23 12.99 -10.50
CA MET A 1 22.33 11.87 -10.87
C MET A 1 23.10 10.84 -11.68
N THR A 2 22.94 9.59 -11.35
CA THR A 2 23.58 8.45 -12.06
C THR A 2 22.85 8.16 -13.38
N PRO A 3 23.46 7.39 -14.31
CA PRO A 3 22.77 6.96 -15.54
C PRO A 3 21.48 6.20 -15.27
N PHE A 4 21.44 5.41 -14.19
CA PHE A 4 20.24 4.64 -13.77
C PHE A 4 19.11 5.58 -13.31
N GLU A 5 19.40 6.55 -12.44
CA GLU A 5 18.40 7.54 -12.03
C GLU A 5 17.85 8.32 -13.23
N ASN A 6 18.72 8.72 -14.16
CA ASN A 6 18.28 9.40 -15.38
C ASN A 6 17.35 8.54 -16.24
N SER A 7 17.61 7.23 -16.32
CA SER A 7 16.72 6.29 -16.99
C SER A 7 15.35 6.21 -16.31
N LEU A 8 15.31 6.10 -14.98
CA LEU A 8 14.06 6.02 -14.22
C LEU A 8 13.20 7.30 -14.33
N ILE A 9 13.82 8.46 -14.47
CA ILE A 9 13.13 9.74 -14.61
C ILE A 9 12.38 9.85 -15.95
N GLN A 10 12.84 9.17 -16.99
CA GLN A 10 12.18 9.18 -18.29
C GLN A 10 10.84 8.42 -18.30
N HIS A 11 10.59 7.60 -17.28
CA HIS A 11 9.33 6.88 -17.14
C HIS A 11 8.32 7.71 -16.33
N ASP A 12 7.27 8.14 -17.00
CA ASP A 12 6.12 8.80 -16.38
C ASP A 12 5.17 7.82 -15.67
N GLU A 13 4.08 8.32 -15.11
CA GLU A 13 3.10 7.51 -14.38
C GLU A 13 2.41 6.47 -15.29
N GLU A 14 2.17 6.81 -16.57
CA GLU A 14 1.57 5.89 -17.54
C GLU A 14 2.52 4.73 -17.86
N SER A 15 3.80 5.00 -18.10
CA SER A 15 4.84 3.99 -18.29
C SER A 15 4.95 3.05 -17.10
N TRP A 16 4.93 3.57 -15.87
CA TRP A 16 4.95 2.78 -14.66
C TRP A 16 3.71 1.90 -14.51
N SER A 17 2.53 2.44 -14.82
CA SER A 17 1.27 1.70 -14.79
C SER A 17 1.26 0.54 -15.79
N ALA A 18 1.74 0.78 -17.01
CA ALA A 18 1.89 -0.25 -18.05
C ALA A 18 2.87 -1.34 -17.62
N THR A 19 4.04 -0.94 -17.10
CA THR A 19 5.05 -1.85 -16.55
C THR A 19 4.47 -2.71 -15.43
N LEU A 20 3.79 -2.10 -14.46
CA LEU A 20 3.17 -2.82 -13.36
C LEU A 20 2.13 -3.84 -13.87
N THR A 21 1.28 -3.44 -14.83
CA THR A 21 0.28 -4.33 -15.44
C THR A 21 0.92 -5.57 -16.07
N THR A 22 2.07 -5.39 -16.73
CA THR A 22 2.84 -6.50 -17.31
C THR A 22 3.40 -7.42 -16.22
N LEU A 23 4.02 -6.85 -15.18
CA LEU A 23 4.64 -7.58 -14.08
C LEU A 23 3.65 -8.35 -13.22
N LEU A 24 2.42 -7.84 -13.02
CA LEU A 24 1.40 -8.45 -12.15
C LEU A 24 1.10 -9.93 -12.52
N ARG A 25 1.26 -10.31 -13.78
CA ARG A 25 1.07 -11.70 -14.24
C ARG A 25 2.16 -12.65 -13.69
N SER A 26 3.35 -12.12 -13.42
CA SER A 26 4.51 -12.85 -12.92
C SER A 26 4.70 -12.71 -11.40
N ILE A 27 3.99 -11.79 -10.76
CA ILE A 27 4.02 -11.62 -9.30
C ILE A 27 3.15 -12.70 -8.65
N HIS A 28 3.71 -13.36 -7.63
CA HIS A 28 2.99 -14.36 -6.84
C HIS A 28 1.71 -13.75 -6.23
N GLU A 29 0.66 -14.55 -6.14
CA GLU A 29 -0.66 -14.13 -5.63
C GLU A 29 -0.56 -13.42 -4.27
N VAL A 30 0.32 -13.87 -3.38
CA VAL A 30 0.53 -13.29 -2.06
C VAL A 30 0.90 -11.80 -2.09
N ASP A 31 1.58 -11.35 -3.17
CA ASP A 31 2.05 -9.96 -3.30
C ASP A 31 1.37 -9.18 -4.42
N ARG A 32 0.52 -9.80 -5.21
CA ARG A 32 -0.11 -9.13 -6.36
C ARG A 32 -0.91 -7.89 -5.94
N ASN A 33 -1.79 -8.03 -4.96
CA ASN A 33 -2.57 -6.92 -4.42
C ASN A 33 -1.69 -5.96 -3.61
N ALA A 34 -0.78 -6.48 -2.80
CA ALA A 34 0.12 -5.67 -1.98
C ALA A 34 0.99 -4.74 -2.83
N THR A 35 1.52 -5.21 -3.96
CA THR A 35 2.31 -4.39 -4.89
C THR A 35 1.47 -3.24 -5.45
N GLN A 36 0.25 -3.51 -5.93
CA GLN A 36 -0.64 -2.46 -6.45
C GLN A 36 -1.01 -1.43 -5.37
N ILE A 37 -1.29 -1.90 -4.15
CA ILE A 37 -1.58 -1.02 -3.01
C ILE A 37 -0.38 -0.13 -2.69
N TRP A 38 0.85 -0.68 -2.71
CA TRP A 38 2.05 0.11 -2.45
C TRP A 38 2.21 1.25 -3.45
N PHE A 39 2.06 0.99 -4.75
CA PHE A 39 2.12 2.03 -5.79
C PHE A 39 1.02 3.08 -5.62
N SER A 40 -0.11 2.72 -5.06
CA SER A 40 -1.20 3.66 -4.73
C SER A 40 -0.91 4.48 -3.48
N PHE A 41 -0.14 3.94 -2.53
CA PHE A 41 0.28 4.67 -1.33
C PHE A 41 1.37 5.69 -1.63
N TYR A 42 2.19 5.46 -2.64
CA TYR A 42 3.27 6.36 -3.07
C TYR A 42 3.14 6.69 -4.57
N PRO A 43 2.08 7.41 -4.99
CA PRO A 43 1.86 7.71 -6.39
C PRO A 43 2.91 8.69 -6.91
N LEU A 44 3.42 8.42 -8.10
CA LEU A 44 4.46 9.24 -8.72
C LEU A 44 3.99 10.67 -8.99
N SER A 45 2.72 10.85 -9.36
CA SER A 45 2.09 12.16 -9.58
C SER A 45 2.12 13.04 -8.33
N LEU A 46 1.87 12.48 -7.14
CA LEU A 46 1.99 13.24 -5.88
C LEU A 46 3.44 13.65 -5.62
N PHE A 47 4.39 12.73 -5.81
CA PHE A 47 5.81 13.03 -5.66
C PHE A 47 6.23 14.17 -6.59
N GLN A 48 5.88 14.08 -7.88
CA GLN A 48 6.21 15.10 -8.86
C GLN A 48 5.58 16.46 -8.52
N ALA A 49 4.32 16.49 -8.07
CA ALA A 49 3.66 17.72 -7.68
C ALA A 49 4.37 18.42 -6.50
N LEU A 50 4.84 17.65 -5.52
CA LEU A 50 5.58 18.18 -4.38
C LEU A 50 7.01 18.63 -4.78
N GLU A 51 7.69 17.86 -5.63
CA GLU A 51 9.05 18.16 -6.10
C GLU A 51 9.10 19.44 -6.98
N GLN A 52 8.07 19.67 -7.80
CA GLN A 52 7.98 20.79 -8.71
C GLN A 52 7.39 22.06 -8.05
N SER A 53 6.93 21.96 -6.81
CA SER A 53 6.36 23.10 -6.11
C SER A 53 7.45 24.02 -5.58
N ASP A 54 7.31 25.32 -5.84
CA ASP A 54 8.17 26.35 -5.22
C ASP A 54 7.92 26.46 -3.70
N ASP A 55 6.75 26.04 -3.23
CA ASP A 55 6.35 26.04 -1.82
C ASP A 55 5.62 24.71 -1.47
N PRO A 56 6.40 23.62 -1.25
CA PRO A 56 5.84 22.33 -0.91
C PRO A 56 4.99 22.34 0.37
N GLU A 57 5.37 23.12 1.38
CA GLU A 57 4.65 23.17 2.67
C GLU A 57 3.22 23.73 2.48
N THR A 58 3.07 24.82 1.73
CA THR A 58 1.74 25.35 1.38
C THR A 58 0.95 24.36 0.53
N LEU A 59 1.61 23.64 -0.39
CA LEU A 59 0.95 22.60 -1.18
C LEU A 59 0.45 21.45 -0.31
N GLU A 60 1.26 20.95 0.61
CA GLU A 60 0.89 19.91 1.57
C GLU A 60 -0.34 20.29 2.40
N GLN A 61 -0.37 21.53 2.89
CA GLN A 61 -1.52 22.06 3.63
C GLN A 61 -2.79 22.11 2.77
N ARG A 62 -2.68 22.51 1.50
CA ARG A 62 -3.80 22.53 0.56
C ARG A 62 -4.31 21.13 0.21
N LEU A 63 -3.41 20.16 0.19
CA LEU A 63 -3.72 18.74 -0.03
C LEU A 63 -4.22 18.05 1.24
N LEU A 64 -4.24 18.73 2.36
CA LEU A 64 -4.60 18.19 3.67
C LEU A 64 -3.75 16.97 4.03
N MET A 65 -2.47 16.95 3.62
CA MET A 65 -1.57 15.83 3.83
C MET A 65 -1.23 15.68 5.32
N GLN A 66 -1.31 14.44 5.80
CA GLN A 66 -0.99 14.08 7.18
C GLN A 66 -0.20 12.76 7.21
N GLY A 67 0.69 12.63 8.18
CA GLY A 67 1.50 11.43 8.36
C GLY A 67 2.76 11.42 7.49
N LYS A 68 3.30 10.22 7.27
CA LYS A 68 4.56 10.02 6.55
C LYS A 68 4.27 9.68 5.08
N TYR A 69 4.53 10.59 4.18
CA TYR A 69 4.32 10.41 2.74
C TYR A 69 5.61 10.56 1.90
N TYR A 70 6.69 11.08 2.47
CA TYR A 70 7.99 11.10 1.83
C TYR A 70 8.67 9.74 1.91
N LEU A 71 8.84 9.10 0.76
CA LEU A 71 9.38 7.74 0.68
C LEU A 71 10.84 7.66 1.17
N LYS A 72 11.62 8.74 1.01
CA LYS A 72 13.02 8.82 1.51
C LYS A 72 13.16 8.52 3.00
N ASP A 73 12.12 8.81 3.80
CA ASP A 73 12.13 8.59 5.24
C ASP A 73 11.61 7.19 5.63
N GLN A 74 11.23 6.37 4.65
CA GLN A 74 10.55 5.10 4.84
C GLN A 74 11.10 3.98 3.95
N ILE A 75 12.33 4.09 3.47
CA ILE A 75 12.89 3.18 2.46
C ILE A 75 12.77 1.71 2.85
N ASP A 76 13.12 1.36 4.10
CA ASP A 76 13.02 -0.02 4.58
C ASP A 76 11.62 -0.39 5.11
N SER A 77 10.84 0.59 5.56
CA SER A 77 9.57 0.34 6.26
C SER A 77 8.33 0.42 5.36
N SER A 78 8.42 1.09 4.20
CA SER A 78 7.27 1.38 3.33
C SER A 78 6.55 0.14 2.80
N HIS A 79 7.23 -0.99 2.73
CA HIS A 79 6.77 -2.20 2.06
C HIS A 79 6.74 -3.44 2.98
N THR A 80 6.66 -3.25 4.31
CA THR A 80 6.62 -4.35 5.28
C THR A 80 5.42 -5.27 5.12
N PHE A 81 4.34 -4.77 4.54
CA PHE A 81 3.12 -5.55 4.25
C PHE A 81 3.21 -6.42 2.98
N LEU A 82 4.26 -6.26 2.14
CA LEU A 82 4.55 -7.20 1.07
C LEU A 82 5.20 -8.47 1.65
N TYR A 83 4.80 -9.63 1.13
CA TYR A 83 5.49 -10.89 1.46
C TYR A 83 6.97 -10.82 1.05
N GLY A 84 7.26 -10.24 -0.09
CA GLY A 84 8.60 -10.04 -0.64
C GLY A 84 9.55 -9.26 0.27
N HIS A 85 9.04 -8.51 1.28
CA HIS A 85 9.88 -7.82 2.27
C HIS A 85 10.83 -8.77 3.02
N ARG A 86 10.50 -10.06 3.08
CA ARG A 86 11.38 -11.12 3.63
C ARG A 86 12.72 -11.24 2.90
N TYR A 87 12.75 -10.81 1.66
CA TYR A 87 13.93 -10.83 0.78
C TYR A 87 14.52 -9.42 0.56
N TRP A 88 14.08 -8.44 1.36
CA TRP A 88 14.49 -7.05 1.17
C TRP A 88 16.00 -6.82 1.17
N PRO A 89 16.81 -7.40 2.10
CA PRO A 89 18.25 -7.21 2.10
C PRO A 89 18.91 -7.67 0.79
N GLU A 90 18.51 -8.83 0.26
CA GLU A 90 19.01 -9.40 -0.99
C GLU A 90 18.56 -8.61 -2.20
N VAL A 91 17.27 -8.24 -2.26
CA VAL A 91 16.70 -7.40 -3.32
C VAL A 91 17.40 -6.05 -3.37
N LYS A 92 17.54 -5.39 -2.22
CA LYS A 92 18.23 -4.09 -2.12
C LYS A 92 19.66 -4.18 -2.64
N SER A 93 20.40 -5.22 -2.26
CA SER A 93 21.76 -5.47 -2.74
C SER A 93 21.81 -5.67 -4.25
N ALA A 94 20.91 -6.48 -4.82
CA ALA A 94 20.84 -6.72 -6.26
C ALA A 94 20.51 -5.45 -7.05
N VAL A 95 19.57 -4.64 -6.55
CA VAL A 95 19.19 -3.35 -7.15
C VAL A 95 20.37 -2.37 -7.10
N GLN A 96 21.10 -2.28 -5.99
CA GLN A 96 22.31 -1.44 -5.89
C GLN A 96 23.39 -1.86 -6.87
N GLN A 97 23.62 -3.16 -7.02
CA GLN A 97 24.60 -3.68 -7.99
C GLN A 97 24.17 -3.35 -9.43
N HIS A 98 22.90 -3.52 -9.75
CA HIS A 98 22.35 -3.16 -11.06
C HIS A 98 22.51 -1.66 -11.33
N ALA A 99 22.14 -0.80 -10.37
CA ALA A 99 22.24 0.66 -10.51
C ALA A 99 23.69 1.13 -10.77
N ARG A 100 24.67 0.50 -10.12
CA ARG A 100 26.10 0.79 -10.30
C ARG A 100 26.66 0.31 -11.65
N ALA A 101 26.13 -0.82 -12.14
CA ALA A 101 26.56 -1.42 -13.42
C ALA A 101 25.80 -0.85 -14.63
N PHE A 102 24.75 -0.05 -14.39
CA PHE A 102 23.87 0.46 -15.43
C PHE A 102 24.59 1.44 -16.36
N SER A 103 24.46 1.25 -17.67
CA SER A 103 25.01 2.14 -18.70
C SER A 103 23.88 2.87 -19.45
N ALA A 104 24.16 4.08 -19.91
CA ALA A 104 23.20 4.89 -20.68
C ALA A 104 22.79 4.25 -22.03
N GLY A 105 23.48 3.21 -22.47
CA GLY A 105 23.15 2.46 -23.68
C GLY A 105 22.29 1.21 -23.45
N ASP A 106 21.80 0.99 -22.24
CA ASP A 106 20.90 -0.14 -21.93
C ASP A 106 19.54 0.07 -22.62
N SER A 107 19.21 -0.81 -23.57
CA SER A 107 17.97 -0.76 -24.36
C SER A 107 16.82 -1.56 -23.77
N ARG A 108 17.02 -2.21 -22.61
CA ARG A 108 15.97 -3.01 -21.96
C ARG A 108 14.84 -2.10 -21.47
N THR A 109 13.62 -2.59 -21.60
CA THR A 109 12.44 -1.95 -21.03
C THR A 109 12.48 -1.99 -19.50
N LEU A 110 11.67 -1.17 -18.84
CA LEU A 110 11.64 -1.08 -17.37
C LEU A 110 11.25 -2.43 -16.73
N ASP A 111 10.27 -3.14 -17.29
CA ASP A 111 9.88 -4.46 -16.83
C ASP A 111 10.99 -5.51 -17.03
N GLU A 112 11.69 -5.50 -18.17
CA GLU A 112 12.83 -6.37 -18.41
C GLU A 112 13.98 -6.12 -17.42
N GLN A 113 14.26 -4.87 -17.07
CA GLN A 113 15.25 -4.54 -16.05
C GLN A 113 14.84 -5.07 -14.68
N ILE A 114 13.58 -4.83 -14.25
CA ILE A 114 13.04 -5.34 -12.99
C ILE A 114 13.12 -6.86 -12.92
N LEU A 115 12.71 -7.56 -13.99
CA LEU A 115 12.78 -9.02 -14.06
C LEU A 115 14.22 -9.53 -14.01
N SER A 116 15.14 -8.88 -14.73
CA SER A 116 16.57 -9.23 -14.72
C SER A 116 17.21 -9.10 -13.33
N VAL A 117 16.82 -8.07 -12.55
CA VAL A 117 17.31 -7.89 -11.18
C VAL A 117 16.69 -8.92 -10.24
N ALA A 118 15.37 -9.17 -10.37
CA ALA A 118 14.69 -10.18 -9.58
C ALA A 118 15.31 -11.58 -9.74
N GLN A 119 15.78 -11.92 -10.94
CA GLN A 119 16.48 -13.19 -11.24
C GLN A 119 17.83 -13.35 -10.51
N GLN A 120 18.46 -12.26 -10.08
CA GLN A 120 19.74 -12.31 -9.34
C GLN A 120 19.55 -12.67 -7.88
N VAL A 121 18.34 -12.55 -7.36
CA VAL A 121 18.01 -12.89 -5.96
C VAL A 121 17.81 -14.41 -5.84
N LYS A 122 18.46 -15.01 -4.84
CA LYS A 122 18.35 -16.46 -4.56
C LYS A 122 17.01 -16.78 -3.87
N ALA A 123 15.91 -16.58 -4.58
CA ALA A 123 14.55 -16.88 -4.12
C ALA A 123 13.68 -17.25 -5.31
N ASP A 124 12.44 -17.70 -5.05
CA ASP A 124 11.44 -17.83 -6.12
C ASP A 124 11.21 -16.43 -6.73
N GLN A 125 11.45 -16.34 -8.03
CA GLN A 125 11.37 -15.08 -8.76
C GLN A 125 10.02 -14.38 -8.59
N SER A 126 8.93 -15.14 -8.57
CA SER A 126 7.58 -14.58 -8.43
C SER A 126 7.37 -13.86 -7.10
N LEU A 127 8.12 -14.22 -6.05
CA LEU A 127 8.06 -13.61 -4.71
C LEU A 127 8.87 -12.32 -4.58
N VAL A 128 9.77 -12.05 -5.53
CA VAL A 128 10.68 -10.89 -5.44
C VAL A 128 10.45 -9.85 -6.54
N ILE A 129 9.69 -10.16 -7.59
CA ILE A 129 9.39 -9.20 -8.68
C ILE A 129 8.69 -7.95 -8.11
N GLY A 130 7.65 -8.11 -7.30
CA GLY A 130 6.87 -7.00 -6.75
C GLY A 130 7.73 -6.04 -5.93
N ILE A 131 8.52 -6.57 -5.00
CA ILE A 131 9.40 -5.74 -4.16
C ILE A 131 10.60 -5.17 -4.94
N THR A 132 11.04 -5.81 -6.02
CA THR A 132 12.04 -5.23 -6.92
C THR A 132 11.46 -4.03 -7.67
N ALA A 133 10.23 -4.10 -8.15
CA ALA A 133 9.54 -2.95 -8.75
C ALA A 133 9.38 -1.80 -7.75
N VAL A 134 9.03 -2.10 -6.50
CA VAL A 134 8.99 -1.14 -5.39
C VAL A 134 10.36 -0.49 -5.15
N ALA A 135 11.45 -1.27 -5.18
CA ALA A 135 12.80 -0.74 -5.01
C ALA A 135 13.20 0.24 -6.12
N PHE A 136 12.86 -0.06 -7.38
CA PHE A 136 13.09 0.85 -8.51
C PHE A 136 12.32 2.16 -8.36
N MET A 137 11.02 2.10 -8.01
CA MET A 137 10.23 3.30 -7.76
C MET A 137 10.74 4.07 -6.53
N THR A 138 11.25 3.36 -5.51
CA THR A 138 11.88 4.01 -4.35
C THR A 138 13.11 4.82 -4.76
N ILE A 139 13.98 4.28 -5.63
CA ILE A 139 15.11 5.06 -6.19
C ILE A 139 14.60 6.23 -7.03
N ARG A 140 13.55 6.04 -7.84
CA ARG A 140 12.95 7.10 -8.64
C ARG A 140 12.49 8.30 -7.79
N GLN A 141 11.95 8.05 -6.60
CA GLN A 141 11.43 9.11 -5.73
C GLN A 141 12.42 9.59 -4.67
N ALA A 142 13.21 8.70 -4.08
CA ALA A 142 14.12 9.05 -2.98
C ALA A 142 15.55 9.35 -3.44
N GLY A 143 15.92 8.91 -4.66
CA GLY A 143 17.28 8.95 -5.17
C GLY A 143 18.13 7.77 -4.72
N LEU A 144 19.15 7.44 -5.53
CA LEU A 144 20.04 6.30 -5.27
C LEU A 144 20.87 6.50 -3.99
N ALA A 145 21.30 7.72 -3.71
CA ALA A 145 22.09 8.01 -2.51
C ALA A 145 21.32 7.72 -1.21
N ALA A 146 20.05 8.14 -1.13
CA ALA A 146 19.20 7.85 0.02
C ALA A 146 18.90 6.34 0.10
N PHE A 147 18.63 5.70 -1.03
CA PHE A 147 18.41 4.25 -1.11
C PHE A 147 19.61 3.46 -0.63
N GLU A 148 20.84 3.86 -1.01
CA GLU A 148 22.08 3.21 -0.54
C GLU A 148 22.34 3.44 0.96
N ALA A 149 22.03 4.63 1.46
CA ALA A 149 22.23 4.99 2.87
C ALA A 149 21.27 4.26 3.83
N ALA A 150 20.09 3.82 3.37
CA ALA A 150 19.17 3.06 4.18
C ALA A 150 19.78 1.73 4.62
N PRO A 151 19.52 1.24 5.86
CA PRO A 151 20.15 0.01 6.40
C PRO A 151 19.86 -1.26 5.58
N GLY A 152 18.75 -1.35 4.87
CA GLY A 152 18.32 -2.54 4.13
C GLY A 152 17.87 -3.67 5.06
N GLN A 153 17.15 -3.34 6.12
CA GLN A 153 16.73 -4.30 7.13
C GLN A 153 15.36 -4.89 6.83
N MET A 154 15.24 -6.20 7.03
CA MET A 154 13.95 -6.86 7.11
C MET A 154 13.31 -6.58 8.47
N LEU A 155 12.18 -5.86 8.48
CA LEU A 155 11.52 -5.35 9.69
C LEU A 155 10.34 -6.24 10.15
N ILE A 156 10.34 -7.51 9.78
CA ILE A 156 9.31 -8.49 10.17
C ILE A 156 9.90 -9.43 11.22
N ASP A 157 9.14 -9.70 12.29
CA ASP A 157 9.55 -10.66 13.31
C ASP A 157 9.83 -12.05 12.71
N LYS A 158 10.84 -12.74 13.22
CA LYS A 158 11.26 -14.08 12.76
C LYS A 158 10.13 -15.08 12.67
N LYS A 159 9.13 -14.99 13.56
CA LYS A 159 7.95 -15.85 13.56
C LYS A 159 7.15 -15.68 12.26
N HIS A 160 6.87 -14.43 11.88
CA HIS A 160 6.10 -14.10 10.68
C HIS A 160 6.94 -14.27 9.41
N ALA A 161 8.24 -13.97 9.47
CA ALA A 161 9.15 -14.13 8.35
C ALA A 161 9.28 -15.59 7.87
N ARG A 162 9.06 -16.58 8.75
CA ARG A 162 9.13 -18.01 8.42
C ARG A 162 7.87 -18.59 7.80
N LYS A 163 6.75 -17.88 7.79
CA LYS A 163 5.52 -18.36 7.15
C LYS A 163 5.73 -18.49 5.64
N SER A 164 5.26 -19.60 5.09
CA SER A 164 5.25 -19.77 3.62
C SER A 164 4.24 -18.84 2.95
N PRO A 165 4.34 -18.56 1.63
CA PRO A 165 3.33 -17.80 0.90
C PRO A 165 1.93 -18.39 1.03
N SER A 166 1.83 -19.71 0.97
CA SER A 166 0.57 -20.44 1.11
C SER A 166 -0.02 -20.34 2.52
N ASP A 167 0.83 -20.28 3.57
CA ASP A 167 0.35 -20.05 4.93
C ASP A 167 -0.22 -18.64 5.09
N VAL A 168 0.46 -17.62 4.55
CA VAL A 168 -0.03 -16.23 4.59
C VAL A 168 -1.36 -16.12 3.83
N LEU A 169 -1.46 -16.69 2.62
CA LEU A 169 -2.71 -16.67 1.85
C LEU A 169 -3.84 -17.39 2.58
N ARG A 170 -3.56 -18.55 3.20
CA ARG A 170 -4.54 -19.30 3.96
C ARG A 170 -5.03 -18.56 5.21
N GLU A 171 -4.14 -17.83 5.89
CA GLU A 171 -4.46 -17.05 7.08
C GLU A 171 -5.12 -15.70 6.75
N ARG A 172 -4.90 -15.19 5.54
CA ARG A 172 -5.40 -13.88 5.11
C ARG A 172 -6.93 -13.89 5.05
N ALA A 173 -7.54 -13.00 5.83
CA ALA A 173 -9.00 -12.86 5.87
C ALA A 173 -9.77 -14.17 6.22
N VAL A 174 -9.21 -15.02 7.05
CA VAL A 174 -9.89 -16.25 7.52
C VAL A 174 -11.10 -15.92 8.39
N ASP A 175 -12.24 -16.53 8.08
CA ASP A 175 -13.49 -16.36 8.85
C ASP A 175 -13.48 -17.24 10.13
N ASP A 176 -12.54 -16.97 11.03
CA ASP A 176 -12.32 -17.68 12.29
C ASP A 176 -13.06 -17.08 13.50
N SER A 177 -13.71 -15.94 13.31
CA SER A 177 -14.42 -15.20 14.35
C SER A 177 -15.72 -15.88 14.81
N GLN A 178 -16.16 -16.88 14.08
CA GLN A 178 -17.34 -17.67 14.41
C GLN A 178 -16.93 -18.97 15.13
N GLY A 179 -17.31 -19.14 16.40
CA GLY A 179 -17.10 -20.40 17.11
C GLY A 179 -17.86 -21.58 16.46
N PHE A 180 -17.47 -22.81 16.79
CA PHE A 180 -18.06 -24.04 16.22
C PHE A 180 -19.61 -24.14 16.27
N LEU A 181 -20.24 -23.43 17.23
CA LEU A 181 -21.71 -23.36 17.37
C LEU A 181 -22.33 -22.10 16.75
N SER A 182 -21.57 -21.34 15.94
CA SER A 182 -22.04 -20.07 15.36
C SER A 182 -23.21 -20.23 14.39
N PHE A 183 -23.38 -21.44 13.79
CA PHE A 183 -24.50 -21.72 12.90
C PHE A 183 -25.87 -21.70 13.63
N LEU A 184 -25.85 -21.82 14.96
CA LEU A 184 -27.04 -21.71 15.80
C LEU A 184 -27.40 -20.29 16.20
N LYS A 185 -26.52 -19.31 15.94
CA LYS A 185 -26.75 -17.90 16.25
C LYS A 185 -27.07 -17.15 14.98
N THR A 186 -28.31 -16.75 14.82
CA THR A 186 -28.77 -15.88 13.71
C THR A 186 -28.50 -14.41 13.96
N VAL A 187 -28.13 -14.02 15.18
CA VAL A 187 -27.93 -12.65 15.63
C VAL A 187 -26.49 -12.48 16.12
N ASP A 188 -25.86 -11.33 15.80
CA ASP A 188 -24.53 -10.91 16.26
C ASP A 188 -23.33 -11.69 15.69
N LYS A 189 -23.31 -11.89 14.37
CA LYS A 189 -22.07 -12.33 13.71
C LYS A 189 -21.01 -11.23 13.82
N LYS A 190 -19.83 -11.62 14.31
CA LYS A 190 -18.66 -10.74 14.40
C LYS A 190 -17.55 -11.23 13.47
N TRP A 191 -16.88 -10.31 12.83
CA TRP A 191 -15.81 -10.60 11.89
C TRP A 191 -14.50 -9.97 12.37
N THR A 192 -13.39 -10.61 12.06
CA THR A 192 -12.06 -10.11 12.38
C THR A 192 -11.54 -9.26 11.22
N VAL A 193 -11.04 -8.07 11.52
CA VAL A 193 -10.25 -7.25 10.61
C VAL A 193 -8.81 -7.30 11.07
N THR A 194 -7.92 -7.76 10.21
CA THR A 194 -6.47 -7.72 10.40
C THR A 194 -5.93 -6.48 9.71
N TYR A 195 -5.23 -5.59 10.43
CA TYR A 195 -4.67 -4.36 9.86
C TYR A 195 -3.12 -4.37 9.80
N ASP A 196 -2.48 -5.43 10.28
CA ASP A 196 -1.09 -5.78 10.04
C ASP A 196 -0.94 -7.31 10.13
N GLU A 197 -0.61 -7.96 9.03
CA GLU A 197 -0.46 -9.43 8.96
C GLU A 197 0.81 -9.92 9.67
N ASN A 198 1.71 -9.02 10.05
CA ASN A 198 2.95 -9.32 10.74
C ASN A 198 2.92 -9.04 12.25
N ASP A 199 1.76 -8.65 12.80
CA ASP A 199 1.51 -8.54 14.25
C ASP A 199 0.22 -9.29 14.63
N ASP A 200 0.33 -10.36 15.41
CA ASP A 200 -0.83 -11.15 15.88
C ASP A 200 -1.86 -10.30 16.66
N ARG A 201 -1.45 -9.18 17.23
CA ARG A 201 -2.29 -8.25 18.00
C ARG A 201 -2.93 -7.16 17.13
N ALA A 202 -2.52 -7.06 15.86
CA ALA A 202 -3.02 -6.03 14.94
C ALA A 202 -4.37 -6.44 14.32
N LYS A 203 -5.36 -6.68 15.20
CA LYS A 203 -6.69 -7.17 14.83
C LYS A 203 -7.75 -6.52 15.71
N TYR A 204 -8.90 -6.23 15.12
CA TYR A 204 -10.11 -5.85 15.85
C TYR A 204 -11.33 -6.60 15.34
N ARG A 205 -12.44 -6.54 16.06
CA ARG A 205 -13.70 -7.18 15.68
C ARG A 205 -14.75 -6.13 15.34
N LEU A 206 -15.57 -6.43 14.35
CA LEU A 206 -16.75 -5.65 14.00
C LEU A 206 -17.99 -6.56 13.84
N ASN A 207 -19.16 -5.96 13.95
CA ASN A 207 -20.41 -6.66 13.71
C ASN A 207 -20.65 -6.78 12.19
N GLN A 208 -21.45 -7.79 11.80
CA GLN A 208 -21.84 -7.94 10.42
C GLN A 208 -22.47 -6.67 9.86
N MET A 209 -22.09 -6.26 8.65
CA MET A 209 -22.51 -5.03 7.98
C MET A 209 -22.12 -3.73 8.70
N GLN A 210 -21.29 -3.80 9.71
CA GLN A 210 -20.65 -2.61 10.28
C GLN A 210 -19.53 -2.14 9.35
N ASP A 211 -19.35 -0.85 9.19
CA ASP A 211 -18.21 -0.33 8.44
C ASP A 211 -16.89 -0.47 9.21
N LEU A 212 -15.77 -0.57 8.45
CA LEU A 212 -14.46 -0.83 9.02
C LEU A 212 -14.04 0.23 10.03
N ALA A 213 -14.39 1.50 9.81
CA ALA A 213 -14.00 2.60 10.70
C ALA A 213 -14.76 2.57 12.02
N TRP A 214 -16.05 2.17 12.02
CA TRP A 214 -16.81 2.00 13.25
C TRP A 214 -16.32 0.82 14.08
N GLY A 215 -16.04 -0.32 13.43
CA GLY A 215 -15.45 -1.45 14.13
C GLY A 215 -14.08 -1.13 14.71
N ALA A 216 -13.25 -0.37 13.98
CA ALA A 216 -11.95 0.08 14.46
C ALA A 216 -12.08 0.99 15.70
N ALA A 217 -13.08 1.85 15.75
CA ALA A 217 -13.30 2.79 16.87
C ALA A 217 -13.70 2.09 18.17
N ASP A 218 -14.22 0.88 18.12
CA ASP A 218 -14.53 0.07 19.31
C ASP A 218 -13.28 -0.56 19.95
N ASP A 219 -12.14 -0.58 19.23
CA ASP A 219 -10.89 -1.12 19.73
C ASP A 219 -10.19 -0.14 20.69
N ARG A 220 -10.26 -0.45 21.97
CA ARG A 220 -9.63 0.29 23.08
C ARG A 220 -8.39 -0.43 23.63
N SER A 221 -7.83 -1.37 22.92
CA SER A 221 -6.71 -2.22 23.38
C SER A 221 -5.39 -1.47 23.55
N ARG A 222 -5.24 -0.31 22.92
CA ARG A 222 -3.99 0.49 22.91
C ARG A 222 -4.27 1.99 22.96
N ASN A 223 -3.25 2.77 23.34
CA ASN A 223 -3.25 4.21 23.11
C ASN A 223 -2.84 4.48 21.65
N TRP A 224 -3.83 4.61 20.80
CA TRP A 224 -3.63 4.74 19.35
C TRP A 224 -2.86 6.00 18.95
N ARG A 225 -3.05 7.10 19.68
CA ARG A 225 -2.36 8.38 19.41
C ARG A 225 -0.87 8.34 19.70
N GLU A 226 -0.42 7.50 20.64
CA GLU A 226 1.02 7.29 20.87
C GLU A 226 1.70 6.51 19.76
N ILE A 227 0.94 5.64 19.07
CA ILE A 227 1.45 4.86 17.93
C ILE A 227 1.49 5.74 16.67
N ASP A 228 0.44 6.52 16.43
CA ASP A 228 0.29 7.40 15.27
C ASP A 228 -0.71 8.52 15.62
N PRO A 229 -0.29 9.79 15.66
CA PRO A 229 -1.16 10.91 16.06
C PRO A 229 -2.43 11.07 15.21
N ARG A 230 -2.47 10.50 13.99
CA ARG A 230 -3.67 10.46 13.14
C ARG A 230 -4.75 9.52 13.68
N ARG A 231 -4.39 8.53 14.51
CA ARG A 231 -5.27 7.48 15.04
C ARG A 231 -5.95 7.96 16.32
N VAL A 232 -7.06 8.66 16.17
CA VAL A 232 -7.78 9.29 17.30
C VAL A 232 -8.67 8.30 18.05
N GLU A 233 -9.39 7.45 17.33
CA GLU A 233 -10.43 6.59 17.89
C GLU A 233 -10.10 5.10 17.86
N GLY A 234 -9.15 4.68 17.04
CA GLY A 234 -8.78 3.28 16.83
C GLY A 234 -7.60 3.14 15.87
N PRO A 235 -7.33 1.94 15.36
CA PRO A 235 -6.19 1.70 14.47
C PRO A 235 -6.28 2.43 13.14
N ILE A 236 -7.48 2.77 12.66
CA ILE A 236 -7.68 3.48 11.38
C ILE A 236 -7.84 4.98 11.66
N PRO A 237 -7.08 5.86 10.96
CA PRO A 237 -7.34 7.30 11.02
C PRO A 237 -8.75 7.61 10.52
N VAL A 238 -9.54 8.33 11.29
CA VAL A 238 -10.93 8.70 10.95
C VAL A 238 -11.23 10.12 11.42
N GLU A 239 -11.92 10.89 10.58
CA GLU A 239 -12.30 12.26 10.92
C GLU A 239 -13.80 12.52 10.66
N CYS A 240 -14.28 12.36 9.41
CA CYS A 240 -15.64 12.80 9.05
C CYS A 240 -16.69 11.69 9.02
N ARG A 241 -16.34 10.41 8.95
CA ARG A 241 -17.22 9.23 8.82
C ARG A 241 -18.25 9.27 7.67
N SER A 242 -18.09 10.22 6.73
CA SER A 242 -19.09 10.50 5.69
C SER A 242 -18.52 10.54 4.28
N ALA A 243 -17.36 9.93 4.05
CA ALA A 243 -16.62 9.97 2.79
C ALA A 243 -16.30 11.39 2.30
N SER A 244 -16.10 12.37 3.19
CA SER A 244 -15.87 13.76 2.79
C SER A 244 -14.41 14.19 2.84
N CYS A 245 -13.61 13.65 3.79
CA CYS A 245 -12.26 14.12 4.10
C CYS A 245 -11.12 13.27 3.49
N GLY A 246 -11.35 12.01 3.13
CA GLY A 246 -10.30 11.13 2.61
C GLY A 246 -9.30 10.62 3.66
N THR A 247 -9.62 10.79 4.97
CA THR A 247 -8.70 10.42 6.05
C THR A 247 -8.62 8.92 6.28
N CYS A 248 -9.72 8.18 6.04
CA CYS A 248 -9.88 6.78 6.44
C CYS A 248 -9.69 5.76 5.29
N TRP A 249 -8.95 6.09 4.26
CA TRP A 249 -8.73 5.12 3.19
C TRP A 249 -7.74 4.03 3.62
N VAL A 250 -7.98 2.83 3.11
CA VAL A 250 -7.20 1.62 3.41
C VAL A 250 -6.99 0.80 2.15
N GLY A 251 -5.91 0.04 2.10
CA GLY A 251 -5.68 -0.98 1.09
C GLY A 251 -6.26 -2.32 1.55
N VAL A 252 -6.87 -3.09 0.66
CA VAL A 252 -7.44 -4.40 0.94
C VAL A 252 -6.52 -5.50 0.43
N LEU A 253 -5.82 -6.17 1.34
CA LEU A 253 -4.91 -7.27 1.01
C LEU A 253 -5.66 -8.57 0.70
N GLY A 254 -6.74 -8.83 1.43
CA GLY A 254 -7.57 -10.01 1.24
C GLY A 254 -8.98 -9.85 1.80
N GLY A 255 -9.94 -10.60 1.26
CA GLY A 255 -11.34 -10.53 1.65
C GLY A 255 -12.12 -9.39 0.98
N ALA A 256 -11.64 -8.85 -0.14
CA ALA A 256 -12.35 -7.80 -0.88
C ALA A 256 -13.77 -8.22 -1.27
N GLU A 257 -13.98 -9.49 -1.60
CA GLU A 257 -15.27 -10.08 -1.94
C GLU A 257 -16.27 -10.07 -0.77
N LYS A 258 -15.77 -9.94 0.45
CA LYS A 258 -16.55 -9.88 1.70
C LYS A 258 -16.89 -8.45 2.13
N LEU A 259 -16.43 -7.46 1.40
CA LEU A 259 -16.84 -6.07 1.60
C LEU A 259 -18.08 -5.75 0.76
N SER A 260 -18.85 -4.75 1.17
CA SER A 260 -19.92 -4.17 0.37
C SER A 260 -19.37 -3.65 -0.96
N ASP A 261 -20.22 -3.56 -1.99
CA ASP A 261 -19.85 -2.86 -3.22
C ASP A 261 -19.59 -1.38 -2.93
N VAL A 262 -18.80 -0.76 -3.81
CA VAL A 262 -18.50 0.67 -3.71
C VAL A 262 -19.76 1.47 -4.02
N ALA A 263 -20.28 2.17 -3.02
CA ALA A 263 -21.41 3.08 -3.24
C ALA A 263 -20.99 4.29 -4.10
N ALA A 264 -21.93 4.88 -4.81
CA ALA A 264 -21.67 6.00 -5.72
C ALA A 264 -20.91 7.17 -5.05
N ARG A 265 -21.23 7.46 -3.77
CA ARG A 265 -20.55 8.50 -2.99
C ARG A 265 -19.11 8.13 -2.70
N GLU A 266 -18.86 6.89 -2.29
CA GLU A 266 -17.50 6.39 -2.04
C GLU A 266 -16.66 6.45 -3.33
N GLY A 267 -17.16 5.90 -4.43
CA GLY A 267 -16.46 5.89 -5.71
C GLY A 267 -16.12 7.28 -6.23
N LYS A 268 -17.09 8.22 -6.13
CA LYS A 268 -16.84 9.62 -6.48
C LYS A 268 -15.71 10.22 -5.63
N LYS A 269 -15.70 9.92 -4.33
CA LYS A 269 -14.69 10.48 -3.40
C LYS A 269 -13.32 9.84 -3.59
N ILE A 270 -13.23 8.53 -3.84
CA ILE A 270 -11.96 7.88 -4.18
C ILE A 270 -11.31 8.57 -5.38
N LYS A 271 -12.09 8.87 -6.43
CA LYS A 271 -11.62 9.61 -7.61
C LYS A 271 -11.22 11.06 -7.29
N GLU A 272 -12.02 11.77 -6.47
CA GLU A 272 -11.71 13.14 -6.06
C GLU A 272 -10.44 13.24 -5.21
N PHE A 273 -10.15 12.22 -4.41
CA PHE A 273 -8.98 12.18 -3.55
C PHE A 273 -7.70 11.82 -4.31
N GLY A 274 -7.82 11.38 -5.55
CA GLY A 274 -6.70 11.01 -6.42
C GLY A 274 -6.15 9.62 -6.17
N TYR A 275 -6.89 8.77 -5.45
CA TYR A 275 -6.59 7.35 -5.34
C TYR A 275 -6.95 6.64 -6.65
N ILE A 276 -6.56 5.38 -6.78
CA ILE A 276 -6.71 4.62 -8.03
C ILE A 276 -8.12 4.79 -8.62
N GLU A 277 -8.20 5.03 -9.92
CA GLU A 277 -9.45 4.86 -10.66
C GLU A 277 -9.80 3.38 -10.68
N THR A 278 -10.99 3.06 -10.21
CA THR A 278 -11.49 1.71 -10.26
C THR A 278 -12.90 1.69 -10.84
N ALA A 279 -13.08 0.86 -11.86
CA ALA A 279 -14.39 0.46 -12.36
C ALA A 279 -14.90 -0.79 -11.64
N GLU A 280 -14.07 -1.41 -10.80
CA GLU A 280 -14.40 -2.63 -10.09
C GLU A 280 -15.33 -2.37 -8.91
N ALA A 281 -16.31 -3.24 -8.71
CA ALA A 281 -17.21 -3.19 -7.54
C ALA A 281 -16.46 -3.44 -6.22
N LYS A 282 -15.34 -4.14 -6.27
CA LYS A 282 -14.49 -4.54 -5.14
C LYS A 282 -13.04 -4.07 -5.34
N PRO A 283 -12.77 -2.76 -5.36
CA PRO A 283 -11.41 -2.26 -5.57
C PRO A 283 -10.49 -2.53 -4.39
N LEU A 284 -9.19 -2.48 -4.64
CA LEU A 284 -8.15 -2.65 -3.61
C LEU A 284 -8.04 -1.48 -2.64
N ILE A 285 -8.55 -0.31 -3.01
CA ILE A 285 -8.57 0.88 -2.14
C ILE A 285 -10.01 1.18 -1.75
N ARG A 286 -10.26 1.32 -0.45
CA ARG A 286 -11.60 1.58 0.09
C ARG A 286 -11.55 2.70 1.13
N LEU A 287 -12.65 3.40 1.28
CA LEU A 287 -12.87 4.30 2.41
C LEU A 287 -13.46 3.50 3.58
N ALA A 288 -12.71 3.31 4.64
CA ALA A 288 -13.10 2.48 5.78
C ALA A 288 -14.42 2.91 6.43
N CYS A 289 -14.80 4.19 6.33
CA CYS A 289 -16.09 4.69 6.82
C CYS A 289 -17.29 4.38 5.91
N GLN A 290 -17.07 3.68 4.79
CA GLN A 290 -18.11 3.28 3.84
C GLN A 290 -18.09 1.78 3.56
N ALA A 291 -16.93 1.15 3.69
CA ALA A 291 -16.75 -0.26 3.42
C ALA A 291 -17.32 -1.12 4.57
N GLN A 292 -18.44 -1.79 4.33
CA GLN A 292 -19.11 -2.67 5.29
C GLN A 292 -18.63 -4.11 5.10
N ALA A 293 -18.34 -4.82 6.21
CA ALA A 293 -17.85 -6.18 6.14
C ALA A 293 -18.94 -7.23 6.40
N GLN A 294 -18.91 -8.28 5.58
CA GLN A 294 -19.75 -9.50 5.69
C GLN A 294 -18.90 -10.75 5.95
N GLY A 295 -17.63 -10.58 6.24
CA GLY A 295 -16.66 -11.61 6.53
C GLY A 295 -15.36 -11.00 7.04
N ALA A 296 -14.39 -11.84 7.40
CA ALA A 296 -13.08 -11.36 7.80
C ALA A 296 -12.32 -10.72 6.62
N VAL A 297 -11.57 -9.66 6.89
CA VAL A 297 -10.77 -8.96 5.89
C VAL A 297 -9.38 -8.63 6.43
N SER A 298 -8.40 -8.61 5.53
CA SER A 298 -7.06 -8.12 5.81
C SER A 298 -6.84 -6.81 5.06
N ILE A 299 -6.47 -5.77 5.80
CA ILE A 299 -6.24 -4.43 5.27
C ILE A 299 -4.84 -3.94 5.62
N VAL A 300 -4.40 -2.90 4.94
CA VAL A 300 -3.23 -2.11 5.30
C VAL A 300 -3.60 -0.64 5.37
N ILE A 301 -3.10 0.05 6.41
CA ILE A 301 -3.35 1.46 6.64
C ILE A 301 -2.24 2.24 5.94
N PRO A 302 -2.56 3.22 5.08
CA PRO A 302 -1.54 3.99 4.40
C PRO A 302 -0.67 4.77 5.41
N PRO A 303 0.60 5.02 5.09
CA PRO A 303 1.50 5.79 5.96
C PRO A 303 1.10 7.27 6.04
N TRP A 304 0.22 7.72 5.17
CA TRP A 304 -0.30 9.08 5.08
C TRP A 304 -1.78 9.06 4.70
N ASN A 305 -2.44 10.17 4.89
CA ASN A 305 -3.77 10.46 4.37
C ASN A 305 -3.79 11.89 3.82
N GLY A 306 -4.73 12.17 2.92
CA GLY A 306 -4.84 13.47 2.28
C GLY A 306 -5.65 13.41 0.99
N VAL A 307 -5.78 14.57 0.35
CA VAL A 307 -6.58 14.75 -0.87
C VAL A 307 -5.72 15.45 -1.92
N PHE A 308 -5.18 14.74 -2.89
CA PHE A 308 -4.28 15.32 -3.89
C PHE A 308 -4.84 15.39 -5.32
N GLY A 309 -5.63 14.43 -5.77
CA GLY A 309 -6.12 14.39 -7.15
C GLY A 309 -7.00 15.58 -7.54
N LYS A 310 -7.72 16.13 -6.59
CA LYS A 310 -8.53 17.33 -6.78
C LYS A 310 -7.69 18.57 -7.13
N TYR A 311 -6.48 18.64 -6.60
CA TYR A 311 -5.54 19.71 -6.93
C TYR A 311 -4.92 19.50 -8.31
N LEU A 312 -4.47 18.29 -8.63
CA LEU A 312 -3.86 17.96 -9.92
C LEU A 312 -4.83 18.21 -11.08
N LYS A 313 -6.11 17.82 -10.94
CA LYS A 313 -7.13 18.09 -11.97
C LYS A 313 -7.36 19.57 -12.19
N LYS A 314 -7.36 20.39 -11.15
CA LYS A 314 -7.53 21.85 -11.29
C LYS A 314 -6.35 22.54 -11.96
N SER A 315 -5.14 22.01 -11.81
CA SER A 315 -3.95 22.58 -12.47
C SER A 315 -3.91 22.23 -13.96
N VAL A 316 -4.48 21.11 -14.38
CA VAL A 316 -4.61 20.73 -15.80
C VAL A 316 -5.71 21.53 -16.50
N ASP A 317 -6.83 21.79 -15.82
CA ASP A 317 -7.94 22.58 -16.40
C ASP A 317 -7.64 24.08 -16.52
N ASN A 318 -6.54 24.56 -15.92
CA ASN A 318 -6.11 25.96 -15.95
C ASN A 318 -4.87 26.20 -16.88
N GLN A 319 -4.39 25.20 -17.61
CA GLN A 319 -3.35 25.29 -18.64
C GLN A 319 -3.98 25.17 -20.03
#